data_c37e289112d6ab621de074e4acf959c0
#
_entry.id   c37e289112d6ab621de074e4acf959c0
#
_cell.length_a   1.000
_cell.length_b   1.000
_cell.length_c   1.000
_cell.angle_alpha   90.00
_cell.angle_beta   90.00
_cell.angle_gamma   90.00
#
_symmetry.space_group_name_H-M   'P 1'
#
loop_
_entity.id
_entity.type
_entity.pdbx_description
1 polymer ?
#
loop_
_entity_poly.entity_id
_entity_poly.type
_entity_poly.pdbx_seq_one_letter_code
_entity_poly.pdbx_strand_id
1 'polypeptide(L)'
;MRALKITAVVLVVVCVLALAADRIALKLAESDAADRIEKQYGLSQRPEIDIKGFPFLTQVMSREFEAVDVRIDGIDAVGSSGRALRLDGVRGELEGVRIEGDDWDRATADKADGKVTITYEDISAALPVVDVSYGGKGAAGENKVKATVGTSFLGQRLEESLLGKVSVVDGDTIRLRATGVDNLKGVPGLEDFVRDRMDYNWTINDLPPGIRLTDVEVTEDGIVVTGSGKDVELGDERSAKG
;
A
#
# COMPACT_ATOMS: atom_id res chain seq x y z
N MET A 1 -9.01 50.80 -31.87
CA MET A 1 -9.90 50.19 -30.85
C MET A 1 -10.54 48.85 -31.29
N ARG A 2 -11.03 48.70 -32.54
CA ARG A 2 -11.64 47.45 -33.04
C ARG A 2 -10.63 46.29 -33.13
N ALA A 3 -9.42 46.54 -33.68
CA ALA A 3 -8.35 45.52 -33.78
C ALA A 3 -7.96 44.97 -32.41
N LEU A 4 -7.79 45.81 -31.38
CA LEU A 4 -7.46 45.40 -30.02
C LEU A 4 -8.52 44.49 -29.42
N LYS A 5 -9.81 44.77 -29.65
CA LYS A 5 -10.93 43.94 -29.19
C LYS A 5 -10.90 42.56 -29.86
N ILE A 6 -10.65 42.52 -31.18
CA ILE A 6 -10.56 41.26 -31.92
C ILE A 6 -9.37 40.42 -31.42
N THR A 7 -8.19 41.05 -31.25
CA THR A 7 -7.01 40.37 -30.72
C THR A 7 -7.27 39.79 -29.30
N ALA A 8 -7.93 40.57 -28.43
CA ALA A 8 -8.28 40.12 -27.10
C ALA A 8 -9.24 38.90 -27.13
N VAL A 9 -10.26 38.94 -27.99
CA VAL A 9 -11.19 37.81 -28.15
C VAL A 9 -10.47 36.56 -28.68
N VAL A 10 -9.63 36.72 -29.71
CA VAL A 10 -8.85 35.58 -30.24
C VAL A 10 -7.94 34.98 -29.17
N LEU A 11 -7.25 35.80 -28.38
CA LEU A 11 -6.39 35.35 -27.32
C LEU A 11 -7.17 34.57 -26.25
N VAL A 12 -8.35 35.04 -25.84
CA VAL A 12 -9.23 34.34 -24.90
C VAL A 12 -9.66 33.00 -25.49
N VAL A 13 -10.07 32.94 -26.74
CA VAL A 13 -10.47 31.68 -27.39
C VAL A 13 -9.30 30.68 -27.41
N VAL A 14 -8.10 31.14 -27.79
CA VAL A 14 -6.90 30.30 -27.81
C VAL A 14 -6.59 29.78 -26.40
N CYS A 15 -6.66 30.61 -25.36
CA CYS A 15 -6.47 30.18 -23.98
C CYS A 15 -7.49 29.12 -23.56
N VAL A 16 -8.76 29.30 -23.87
CA VAL A 16 -9.82 28.31 -23.54
C VAL A 16 -9.57 26.98 -24.24
N LEU A 17 -9.19 27.02 -25.51
CA LEU A 17 -8.86 25.81 -26.29
C LEU A 17 -7.62 25.10 -25.71
N ALA A 18 -6.59 25.85 -25.32
CA ALA A 18 -5.38 25.29 -24.70
C ALA A 18 -5.71 24.61 -23.35
N LEU A 19 -6.55 25.25 -22.52
CA LEU A 19 -7.01 24.66 -21.25
C LEU A 19 -7.83 23.39 -21.49
N ALA A 20 -8.72 23.39 -22.48
CA ALA A 20 -9.51 22.20 -22.81
C ALA A 20 -8.61 21.06 -23.30
N ALA A 21 -7.64 21.35 -24.18
CA ALA A 21 -6.69 20.35 -24.65
C ALA A 21 -5.85 19.77 -23.52
N ASP A 22 -5.38 20.60 -22.58
CA ASP A 22 -4.62 20.18 -21.40
C ASP A 22 -5.42 19.20 -20.52
N ARG A 23 -6.68 19.51 -20.25
CA ARG A 23 -7.54 18.63 -19.44
C ARG A 23 -7.88 17.31 -20.14
N ILE A 24 -8.09 17.32 -21.44
CA ILE A 24 -8.32 16.11 -22.22
C ILE A 24 -7.05 15.24 -22.22
N ALA A 25 -5.88 15.83 -22.46
CA ALA A 25 -4.62 15.12 -22.46
C ALA A 25 -4.34 14.47 -21.08
N LEU A 26 -4.61 15.20 -19.98
CA LEU A 26 -4.51 14.67 -18.62
C LEU A 26 -5.37 13.41 -18.43
N LYS A 27 -6.65 13.49 -18.76
CA LYS A 27 -7.58 12.35 -18.61
C LYS A 27 -7.18 11.13 -19.44
N LEU A 28 -6.67 11.35 -20.64
CA LEU A 28 -6.15 10.27 -21.48
C LEU A 28 -4.91 9.62 -20.86
N ALA A 29 -3.98 10.43 -20.33
CA ALA A 29 -2.77 9.93 -19.68
C ALA A 29 -3.07 9.13 -18.42
N GLU A 30 -3.95 9.62 -17.52
CA GLU A 30 -4.41 8.90 -16.35
C GLU A 30 -5.05 7.56 -16.72
N SER A 31 -5.90 7.55 -17.75
CA SER A 31 -6.55 6.33 -18.24
C SER A 31 -5.55 5.34 -18.83
N ASP A 32 -4.57 5.79 -19.63
CA ASP A 32 -3.55 4.93 -20.22
C ASP A 32 -2.62 4.35 -19.15
N ALA A 33 -2.23 5.15 -18.15
CA ALA A 33 -1.44 4.70 -17.01
C ALA A 33 -2.20 3.63 -16.20
N ALA A 34 -3.47 3.84 -15.90
CA ALA A 34 -4.31 2.87 -15.21
C ALA A 34 -4.40 1.54 -15.97
N ASP A 35 -4.62 1.58 -17.29
CA ASP A 35 -4.70 0.39 -18.14
C ASP A 35 -3.36 -0.38 -18.19
N ARG A 36 -2.23 0.32 -18.18
CA ARG A 36 -0.90 -0.32 -18.15
C ARG A 36 -0.66 -1.02 -16.82
N ILE A 37 -0.91 -0.36 -15.71
CA ILE A 37 -0.75 -0.93 -14.37
C ILE A 37 -1.68 -2.13 -14.18
N GLU A 38 -2.96 -2.04 -14.56
CA GLU A 38 -3.91 -3.14 -14.50
C GLU A 38 -3.39 -4.38 -15.24
N LYS A 39 -2.88 -4.21 -16.46
CA LYS A 39 -2.36 -5.31 -17.29
C LYS A 39 -1.03 -5.86 -16.77
N GLN A 40 -0.13 -4.99 -16.35
CA GLN A 40 1.21 -5.37 -15.89
C GLN A 40 1.16 -6.19 -14.61
N TYR A 41 0.30 -5.80 -13.66
CA TYR A 41 0.16 -6.47 -12.36
C TYR A 41 -1.01 -7.45 -12.30
N GLY A 42 -1.77 -7.60 -13.40
CA GLY A 42 -2.91 -8.53 -13.46
C GLY A 42 -3.99 -8.20 -12.44
N LEU A 43 -4.24 -6.91 -12.21
CA LEU A 43 -5.18 -6.47 -11.20
C LEU A 43 -6.61 -6.88 -11.53
N SER A 44 -7.38 -7.27 -10.52
CA SER A 44 -8.80 -7.61 -10.67
C SER A 44 -9.70 -6.37 -10.80
N GLN A 45 -9.20 -5.21 -10.39
CA GLN A 45 -9.88 -3.93 -10.50
C GLN A 45 -8.92 -2.89 -11.10
N ARG A 46 -9.51 -1.98 -11.86
CA ARG A 46 -8.75 -0.90 -12.49
C ARG A 46 -8.25 0.08 -11.42
N PRO A 47 -6.95 0.41 -11.38
CA PRO A 47 -6.43 1.40 -10.46
C PRO A 47 -6.94 2.81 -10.81
N GLU A 48 -7.07 3.65 -9.81
CA GLU A 48 -7.31 5.07 -9.96
C GLU A 48 -5.97 5.81 -9.92
N ILE A 49 -5.69 6.57 -10.97
CA ILE A 49 -4.47 7.39 -11.10
C ILE A 49 -4.91 8.84 -11.20
N ASP A 50 -4.33 9.71 -10.40
CA ASP A 50 -4.62 11.15 -10.42
C ASP A 50 -3.29 11.92 -10.47
N ILE A 51 -3.02 12.54 -11.62
CA ILE A 51 -1.81 13.32 -11.88
C ILE A 51 -2.09 14.76 -11.50
N LYS A 52 -1.37 15.26 -10.50
CA LYS A 52 -1.53 16.62 -9.99
C LYS A 52 -0.70 17.64 -10.77
N GLY A 53 -1.00 18.90 -10.48
CA GLY A 53 -0.31 20.05 -11.08
C GLY A 53 -0.97 20.60 -12.34
N PHE A 54 -0.54 21.78 -12.72
CA PHE A 54 -1.07 22.53 -13.87
C PHE A 54 -0.02 23.49 -14.43
N PRO A 55 0.12 23.58 -15.77
CA PRO A 55 -0.53 22.80 -16.83
C PRO A 55 0.09 21.39 -16.98
N PHE A 56 -0.76 20.40 -17.28
CA PHE A 56 -0.30 19.00 -17.47
C PHE A 56 0.66 18.86 -18.66
N LEU A 57 0.36 19.51 -19.79
CA LEU A 57 1.19 19.42 -21.00
C LEU A 57 2.61 19.94 -20.79
N THR A 58 2.82 20.93 -19.92
CA THR A 58 4.16 21.39 -19.57
C THR A 58 4.93 20.37 -18.76
N GLN A 59 4.27 19.65 -17.85
CA GLN A 59 4.86 18.57 -17.08
C GLN A 59 5.28 17.39 -17.99
N VAL A 60 4.46 17.05 -18.98
CA VAL A 60 4.81 16.03 -19.99
C VAL A 60 6.05 16.45 -20.80
N MET A 61 6.14 17.72 -21.20
CA MET A 61 7.29 18.23 -21.95
C MET A 61 8.58 18.25 -21.13
N SER A 62 8.51 18.60 -19.86
CA SER A 62 9.66 18.56 -18.95
C SER A 62 9.98 17.16 -18.43
N ARG A 63 9.05 16.21 -18.56
CA ARG A 63 9.10 14.87 -17.96
C ARG A 63 9.18 14.91 -16.41
N GLU A 64 8.65 15.95 -15.83
CA GLU A 64 8.60 16.17 -14.40
C GLU A 64 7.15 16.43 -14.00
N PHE A 65 6.64 15.60 -13.07
CA PHE A 65 5.29 15.69 -12.55
C PHE A 65 5.34 16.13 -11.09
N GLU A 66 4.47 17.07 -10.74
CA GLU A 66 4.41 17.63 -9.38
C GLU A 66 4.07 16.57 -8.34
N ALA A 67 2.98 15.82 -8.57
CA ALA A 67 2.62 14.66 -7.78
C ALA A 67 1.72 13.70 -8.58
N VAL A 68 1.75 12.43 -8.18
CA VAL A 68 0.91 11.35 -8.72
C VAL A 68 0.33 10.55 -7.57
N ASP A 69 -0.99 10.53 -7.47
CA ASP A 69 -1.72 9.67 -6.53
C ASP A 69 -2.12 8.38 -7.23
N VAL A 70 -1.92 7.27 -6.55
CA VAL A 70 -2.30 5.92 -7.00
C VAL A 70 -3.19 5.29 -5.95
N ARG A 71 -4.34 4.76 -6.38
CA ARG A 71 -5.22 3.97 -5.53
C ARG A 71 -5.55 2.65 -6.23
N ILE A 72 -5.34 1.56 -5.52
CA ILE A 72 -5.59 0.22 -6.02
C ILE A 72 -6.36 -0.54 -4.93
N ASP A 73 -7.50 -1.10 -5.28
CA ASP A 73 -8.31 -1.90 -4.37
C ASP A 73 -8.22 -3.38 -4.76
N GLY A 74 -8.11 -4.25 -3.75
CA GLY A 74 -8.15 -5.69 -3.94
C GLY A 74 -6.96 -6.28 -4.69
N ILE A 75 -5.73 -6.04 -4.20
CA ILE A 75 -4.50 -6.69 -4.72
C ILE A 75 -4.25 -8.00 -3.98
N ASP A 76 -4.00 -9.07 -4.74
CA ASP A 76 -3.51 -10.32 -4.17
C ASP A 76 -1.97 -10.29 -4.10
N ALA A 77 -1.43 -10.12 -2.90
CA ALA A 77 0.01 -10.17 -2.64
C ALA A 77 0.40 -11.59 -2.17
N VAL A 78 1.50 -12.12 -2.71
CA VAL A 78 2.02 -13.42 -2.25
C VAL A 78 3.10 -13.15 -1.21
N GLY A 79 2.83 -13.52 0.03
CA GLY A 79 3.79 -13.40 1.11
C GLY A 79 4.96 -14.38 0.97
N SER A 80 6.03 -14.19 1.77
CA SER A 80 7.20 -15.07 1.82
C SER A 80 6.88 -16.54 2.14
N SER A 81 5.72 -16.81 2.70
CA SER A 81 5.17 -18.15 2.96
C SER A 81 4.54 -18.82 1.71
N GLY A 82 4.50 -18.14 0.56
CA GLY A 82 3.82 -18.60 -0.66
C GLY A 82 2.30 -18.53 -0.59
N ARG A 83 1.72 -17.90 0.44
CA ARG A 83 0.28 -17.70 0.58
C ARG A 83 -0.14 -16.36 0.04
N ALA A 84 -1.25 -16.36 -0.69
CA ALA A 84 -1.87 -15.10 -1.12
C ALA A 84 -2.50 -14.40 0.11
N LEU A 85 -2.20 -13.12 0.25
CA LEU A 85 -2.83 -12.21 1.17
C LEU A 85 -3.50 -11.11 0.34
N ARG A 86 -4.80 -10.94 0.49
CA ARG A 86 -5.52 -9.86 -0.17
C ARG A 86 -5.29 -8.56 0.58
N LEU A 87 -4.90 -7.54 -0.16
CA LEU A 87 -4.78 -6.16 0.32
C LEU A 87 -6.02 -5.40 -0.13
N ASP A 88 -6.83 -4.94 0.80
CA ASP A 88 -8.12 -4.31 0.52
C ASP A 88 -7.97 -2.94 -0.13
N GLY A 89 -6.98 -2.16 0.29
CA GLY A 89 -6.71 -0.85 -0.30
C GLY A 89 -5.24 -0.48 -0.22
N VAL A 90 -4.65 -0.18 -1.37
CA VAL A 90 -3.31 0.37 -1.49
C VAL A 90 -3.43 1.81 -1.99
N ARG A 91 -2.85 2.74 -1.26
CA ARG A 91 -2.77 4.15 -1.63
C ARG A 91 -1.32 4.57 -1.64
N GLY A 92 -0.92 5.26 -2.69
CA GLY A 92 0.42 5.82 -2.85
C GLY A 92 0.31 7.28 -3.29
N GLU A 93 1.16 8.12 -2.73
CA GLU A 93 1.38 9.50 -3.15
C GLU A 93 2.86 9.65 -3.50
N LEU A 94 3.14 10.08 -4.71
CA LEU A 94 4.47 10.27 -5.25
C LEU A 94 4.64 11.75 -5.55
N GLU A 95 5.62 12.41 -4.95
CA GLU A 95 5.93 13.83 -5.17
C GLU A 95 7.23 13.96 -5.98
N GLY A 96 7.28 14.94 -6.87
CA GLY A 96 8.48 15.23 -7.68
C GLY A 96 8.87 14.08 -8.59
N VAL A 97 7.90 13.51 -9.31
CA VAL A 97 8.13 12.36 -10.18
C VAL A 97 8.84 12.78 -11.45
N ARG A 98 10.00 12.19 -11.72
CA ARG A 98 10.79 12.39 -12.94
C ARG A 98 10.86 11.11 -13.74
N ILE A 99 10.56 11.22 -15.03
CA ILE A 99 10.66 10.09 -15.96
C ILE A 99 12.06 10.11 -16.59
N GLU A 100 12.77 9.00 -16.46
CA GLU A 100 14.11 8.82 -16.97
C GLU A 100 14.10 7.96 -18.24
N GLY A 101 14.94 8.34 -19.20
CA GLY A 101 15.05 7.59 -20.45
C GLY A 101 13.94 7.90 -21.47
N ASP A 102 13.97 7.19 -22.59
CA ASP A 102 13.05 7.42 -23.71
C ASP A 102 11.78 6.56 -23.62
N ASP A 103 11.82 5.47 -22.85
CA ASP A 103 10.79 4.43 -22.85
C ASP A 103 9.72 4.59 -21.74
N TRP A 104 9.82 5.61 -20.91
CA TRP A 104 8.89 5.84 -19.78
C TRP A 104 8.80 4.68 -18.77
N ASP A 105 9.75 3.76 -18.80
CA ASP A 105 9.77 2.54 -17.97
C ASP A 105 10.47 2.75 -16.64
N ARG A 106 11.21 3.85 -16.51
CA ARG A 106 11.92 4.23 -15.29
C ARG A 106 11.49 5.60 -14.83
N ALA A 107 11.14 5.69 -13.58
CA ALA A 107 10.82 6.94 -12.94
C ALA A 107 11.50 7.02 -11.58
N THR A 108 11.78 8.22 -11.13
CA THR A 108 12.21 8.50 -9.76
C THR A 108 11.20 9.45 -9.11
N ALA A 109 10.98 9.31 -7.82
CA ALA A 109 10.18 10.25 -7.05
C ALA A 109 11.03 10.83 -5.93
N ASP A 110 10.97 12.15 -5.74
CA ASP A 110 11.69 12.82 -4.63
C ASP A 110 11.18 12.32 -3.27
N LYS A 111 9.87 12.04 -3.20
CA LYS A 111 9.21 11.50 -2.03
C LYS A 111 8.10 10.53 -2.44
N ALA A 112 7.97 9.46 -1.68
CA ALA A 112 6.87 8.53 -1.80
C ALA A 112 6.30 8.22 -0.42
N ASP A 113 4.98 8.31 -0.29
CA ASP A 113 4.23 7.86 0.88
C ASP A 113 3.25 6.78 0.44
N GLY A 114 3.19 5.70 1.19
CA GLY A 114 2.31 4.57 0.90
C GLY A 114 1.52 4.14 2.12
N LYS A 115 0.27 3.72 1.89
CA LYS A 115 -0.62 3.18 2.91
C LYS A 115 -1.34 1.97 2.38
N VAL A 116 -1.29 0.88 3.13
CA VAL A 116 -1.95 -0.39 2.80
C VAL A 116 -2.89 -0.76 3.93
N THR A 117 -4.12 -1.11 3.59
CA THR A 117 -5.12 -1.63 4.54
C THR A 117 -5.33 -3.11 4.28
N ILE A 118 -5.29 -3.92 5.33
CA ILE A 118 -5.50 -5.37 5.28
C ILE A 118 -6.63 -5.68 6.27
N THR A 119 -7.73 -6.24 5.79
CA THR A 119 -8.86 -6.59 6.66
C THR A 119 -8.54 -7.81 7.53
N TYR A 120 -9.24 -7.96 8.65
CA TYR A 120 -9.09 -9.16 9.48
C TYR A 120 -9.58 -10.42 8.77
N GLU A 121 -10.57 -10.30 7.89
CA GLU A 121 -11.06 -11.39 7.07
C GLU A 121 -9.97 -11.92 6.12
N ASP A 122 -9.27 -11.02 5.42
CA ASP A 122 -8.18 -11.38 4.51
C ASP A 122 -6.98 -11.99 5.26
N ILE A 123 -6.64 -11.44 6.43
CA ILE A 123 -5.58 -12.01 7.28
C ILE A 123 -5.96 -13.43 7.74
N SER A 124 -7.20 -13.62 8.18
CA SER A 124 -7.70 -14.92 8.65
C SER A 124 -7.76 -15.93 7.49
N ALA A 125 -8.16 -15.50 6.30
CA ALA A 125 -8.17 -16.35 5.10
C ALA A 125 -6.75 -16.81 4.70
N ALA A 126 -5.74 -15.98 4.91
CA ALA A 126 -4.33 -16.32 4.65
C ALA A 126 -3.70 -17.21 5.71
N LEU A 127 -4.28 -17.29 6.93
CA LEU A 127 -3.76 -18.04 8.06
C LEU A 127 -4.61 -19.28 8.35
N PRO A 128 -4.18 -20.52 8.04
CA PRO A 128 -4.97 -21.70 8.36
C PRO A 128 -5.07 -21.86 9.88
N VAL A 129 -6.27 -22.17 10.36
CA VAL A 129 -6.62 -22.44 11.77
C VAL A 129 -6.45 -21.27 12.76
N VAL A 130 -6.21 -20.06 12.25
CA VAL A 130 -6.12 -18.84 13.08
C VAL A 130 -7.15 -17.83 12.59
N ASP A 131 -8.08 -17.47 13.46
CA ASP A 131 -9.00 -16.33 13.24
C ASP A 131 -8.40 -15.08 13.87
N VAL A 132 -8.33 -13.99 13.08
CA VAL A 132 -7.75 -12.73 13.51
C VAL A 132 -8.83 -11.65 13.57
N SER A 133 -8.86 -10.90 14.65
CA SER A 133 -9.84 -9.84 14.87
C SER A 133 -9.26 -8.68 15.68
N TYR A 134 -10.02 -7.62 15.84
CA TYR A 134 -9.66 -6.52 16.73
C TYR A 134 -9.66 -6.99 18.18
N GLY A 135 -8.54 -6.81 18.85
CA GLY A 135 -8.33 -7.24 20.23
C GLY A 135 -8.64 -6.18 21.30
N GLY A 136 -9.17 -5.02 20.87
CA GLY A 136 -9.45 -3.90 21.78
C GLY A 136 -8.19 -3.10 22.15
N LYS A 137 -8.33 -2.21 23.11
CA LYS A 137 -7.25 -1.37 23.63
C LYS A 137 -6.52 -2.06 24.78
N GLY A 138 -5.20 -2.01 24.73
CA GLY A 138 -4.36 -2.44 25.84
C GLY A 138 -4.33 -1.45 27.00
N ALA A 139 -3.62 -1.82 28.06
CA ALA A 139 -3.55 -1.02 29.29
C ALA A 139 -2.88 0.36 29.09
N ALA A 140 -1.99 0.49 28.09
CA ALA A 140 -1.34 1.74 27.72
C ALA A 140 -2.08 2.51 26.61
N GLY A 141 -3.29 2.05 26.22
CA GLY A 141 -4.12 2.68 25.18
C GLY A 141 -3.81 2.23 23.77
N GLU A 142 -2.81 1.36 23.57
CA GLU A 142 -2.47 0.78 22.27
C GLU A 142 -3.55 -0.21 21.80
N ASN A 143 -3.86 -0.20 20.51
CA ASN A 143 -4.74 -1.18 19.89
C ASN A 143 -4.01 -2.52 19.75
N LYS A 144 -4.74 -3.62 19.97
CA LYS A 144 -4.22 -4.99 19.91
C LYS A 144 -4.97 -5.81 18.88
N VAL A 145 -4.29 -6.80 18.35
CA VAL A 145 -4.86 -7.86 17.52
C VAL A 145 -5.22 -9.03 18.45
N LYS A 146 -6.37 -9.63 18.23
CA LYS A 146 -6.79 -10.88 18.86
C LYS A 146 -6.64 -12.01 17.84
N ALA A 147 -5.84 -13.00 18.15
CA ALA A 147 -5.70 -14.21 17.37
C ALA A 147 -6.39 -15.37 18.13
N THR A 148 -7.33 -16.04 17.49
CA THR A 148 -8.05 -17.20 18.05
C THR A 148 -7.65 -18.45 17.29
N VAL A 149 -7.14 -19.44 18.00
CA VAL A 149 -6.78 -20.75 17.44
C VAL A 149 -7.80 -21.77 17.88
N GLY A 150 -8.48 -22.39 16.91
CA GLY A 150 -9.40 -23.50 17.15
C GLY A 150 -8.68 -24.84 16.99
N THR A 151 -8.73 -25.71 17.98
CA THR A 151 -8.29 -27.10 17.87
C THR A 151 -9.38 -28.04 18.35
N SER A 152 -9.44 -29.24 17.77
CA SER A 152 -10.37 -30.29 18.21
C SER A 152 -9.58 -31.37 18.97
N PHE A 153 -9.89 -31.55 20.23
CA PHE A 153 -9.32 -32.62 21.04
C PHE A 153 -10.43 -33.49 21.63
N LEU A 154 -10.39 -34.77 21.36
CA LEU A 154 -11.39 -35.77 21.83
C LEU A 154 -12.86 -35.39 21.50
N GLY A 155 -13.08 -34.77 20.33
CA GLY A 155 -14.42 -34.36 19.90
C GLY A 155 -14.94 -33.08 20.55
N GLN A 156 -14.15 -32.43 21.40
CA GLN A 156 -14.43 -31.09 21.95
C GLN A 156 -13.63 -30.04 21.18
N ARG A 157 -14.30 -28.96 20.80
CA ARG A 157 -13.64 -27.78 20.21
C ARG A 157 -13.08 -26.93 21.33
N LEU A 158 -11.78 -26.79 21.33
CA LEU A 158 -11.06 -25.89 22.23
C LEU A 158 -10.68 -24.66 21.40
N GLU A 159 -11.07 -23.50 21.89
CA GLU A 159 -10.72 -22.21 21.30
C GLU A 159 -9.91 -21.41 22.32
N GLU A 160 -8.68 -21.08 21.95
CA GLU A 160 -7.83 -20.23 22.76
C GLU A 160 -7.57 -18.92 22.03
N SER A 161 -7.74 -17.82 22.73
CA SER A 161 -7.53 -16.48 22.17
C SER A 161 -6.37 -15.79 22.86
N LEU A 162 -5.50 -15.20 22.06
CA LEU A 162 -4.34 -14.46 22.52
C LEU A 162 -4.35 -13.06 21.96
N LEU A 163 -3.88 -12.10 22.74
CA LEU A 163 -3.71 -10.73 22.28
C LEU A 163 -2.28 -10.53 21.78
N GLY A 164 -2.14 -9.83 20.67
CA GLY A 164 -0.86 -9.51 20.07
C GLY A 164 -0.69 -7.99 19.84
N LYS A 165 0.56 -7.55 19.94
CA LYS A 165 0.98 -6.22 19.49
C LYS A 165 1.65 -6.34 18.14
N VAL A 166 1.28 -5.48 17.20
CA VAL A 166 1.95 -5.38 15.90
C VAL A 166 2.90 -4.18 15.94
N SER A 167 4.06 -4.31 15.30
CA SER A 167 5.06 -3.23 15.21
C SER A 167 5.92 -3.39 13.96
N VAL A 168 6.44 -2.29 13.45
CA VAL A 168 7.47 -2.29 12.41
C VAL A 168 8.84 -2.48 13.05
N VAL A 169 9.69 -3.28 12.41
CA VAL A 169 11.07 -3.52 12.80
C VAL A 169 11.95 -3.40 11.55
N ASP A 170 13.11 -2.76 11.71
CA ASP A 170 14.13 -2.57 10.68
C ASP A 170 13.66 -1.86 9.39
N GLY A 171 12.39 -1.41 9.35
CA GLY A 171 11.79 -0.68 8.23
C GLY A 171 11.35 -1.55 7.04
N ASP A 172 11.36 -2.87 7.19
CA ASP A 172 10.93 -3.83 6.18
C ASP A 172 10.14 -5.01 6.76
N THR A 173 10.13 -5.12 8.08
CA THR A 173 9.56 -6.28 8.79
C THR A 173 8.40 -5.87 9.69
N ILE A 174 7.26 -6.53 9.54
CA ILE A 174 6.12 -6.45 10.44
C ILE A 174 6.27 -7.57 11.46
N ARG A 175 6.31 -7.20 12.73
CA ARG A 175 6.41 -8.13 13.86
C ARG A 175 5.10 -8.18 14.62
N LEU A 176 4.54 -9.38 14.75
CA LEU A 176 3.46 -9.68 15.68
C LEU A 176 4.09 -10.34 16.94
N ARG A 177 3.83 -9.78 18.11
CA ARG A 177 4.27 -10.33 19.38
C ARG A 177 3.08 -10.59 20.30
N ALA A 178 2.97 -11.80 20.84
CA ALA A 178 1.96 -12.14 21.84
C ALA A 178 2.13 -11.29 23.11
N THR A 179 1.01 -10.83 23.65
CA THR A 179 0.95 -10.08 24.92
C THR A 179 0.07 -10.83 25.92
N GLY A 180 0.47 -10.85 27.19
CA GLY A 180 -0.32 -11.51 28.25
C GLY A 180 -0.03 -13.01 28.43
N VAL A 181 1.05 -13.51 27.84
CA VAL A 181 1.53 -14.91 28.00
C VAL A 181 1.84 -15.25 29.46
N ASP A 182 2.14 -14.22 30.26
CA ASP A 182 2.40 -14.39 31.71
C ASP A 182 1.23 -14.98 32.51
N ASN A 183 0.01 -14.92 31.97
CA ASN A 183 -1.18 -15.51 32.59
C ASN A 183 -1.30 -17.01 32.32
N LEU A 184 -0.47 -17.59 31.46
CA LEU A 184 -0.45 -19.02 31.11
C LEU A 184 0.46 -19.87 32.01
N LYS A 185 1.00 -19.29 33.06
CA LYS A 185 1.99 -19.92 33.98
C LYS A 185 1.54 -21.21 34.68
N GLY A 186 0.34 -21.70 34.42
CA GLY A 186 -0.20 -22.94 35.01
C GLY A 186 -0.06 -24.18 34.14
N VAL A 187 0.37 -24.08 32.88
CA VAL A 187 0.44 -25.24 31.97
C VAL A 187 1.87 -25.36 31.42
N PRO A 188 2.64 -26.35 31.90
CA PRO A 188 4.01 -26.56 31.45
C PRO A 188 4.10 -26.76 29.94
N GLY A 189 4.97 -25.98 29.26
CA GLY A 189 5.19 -26.04 27.81
C GLY A 189 4.22 -25.22 26.97
N LEU A 190 3.15 -24.67 27.55
CA LEU A 190 2.20 -23.83 26.80
C LEU A 190 2.78 -22.44 26.53
N GLU A 191 3.56 -21.87 27.43
CA GLU A 191 4.25 -20.59 27.25
C GLU A 191 5.24 -20.65 26.08
N ASP A 192 6.04 -21.70 25.99
CA ASP A 192 7.01 -21.89 24.91
C ASP A 192 6.29 -22.15 23.57
N PHE A 193 5.24 -22.97 23.60
CA PHE A 193 4.41 -23.24 22.41
C PHE A 193 3.75 -21.98 21.86
N VAL A 194 3.25 -21.10 22.71
CA VAL A 194 2.63 -19.83 22.34
C VAL A 194 3.68 -18.86 21.84
N ARG A 195 4.81 -18.75 22.53
CA ARG A 195 5.90 -17.85 22.16
C ARG A 195 6.48 -18.22 20.79
N ASP A 196 6.74 -19.51 20.53
CA ASP A 196 7.27 -20.00 19.25
C ASP A 196 6.30 -19.82 18.07
N ARG A 197 4.99 -19.78 18.35
CA ARG A 197 3.97 -19.67 17.30
C ARG A 197 3.36 -18.29 17.12
N MET A 198 3.55 -17.40 18.05
CA MET A 198 2.94 -16.07 18.05
C MET A 198 3.95 -14.92 18.00
N ASP A 199 5.24 -15.17 18.10
CA ASP A 199 6.27 -14.21 17.71
C ASP A 199 6.56 -14.41 16.22
N TYR A 200 5.78 -13.72 15.39
CA TYR A 200 5.88 -13.85 13.94
C TYR A 200 6.48 -12.59 13.35
N ASN A 201 7.51 -12.77 12.52
CA ASN A 201 8.13 -11.71 11.75
C ASN A 201 7.78 -11.94 10.28
N TRP A 202 7.18 -10.94 9.66
CA TRP A 202 6.89 -10.94 8.23
C TRP A 202 7.74 -9.88 7.55
N THR A 203 8.79 -10.31 6.88
CA THR A 203 9.66 -9.42 6.09
C THR A 203 9.08 -9.24 4.70
N ILE A 204 8.95 -8.00 4.28
CA ILE A 204 8.48 -7.61 2.94
C ILE A 204 9.72 -7.42 2.07
N ASN A 205 10.01 -8.41 1.21
CA ASN A 205 11.24 -8.44 0.42
C ASN A 205 11.18 -7.57 -0.84
N ASP A 206 9.98 -7.23 -1.30
CA ASP A 206 9.75 -6.55 -2.58
C ASP A 206 9.33 -5.07 -2.39
N LEU A 207 9.82 -4.42 -1.33
CA LEU A 207 9.66 -2.97 -1.19
C LEU A 207 10.52 -2.27 -2.26
N PRO A 208 9.97 -1.26 -2.97
CA PRO A 208 10.77 -0.47 -3.90
C PRO A 208 11.99 0.14 -3.22
N PRO A 209 13.15 0.23 -3.92
CA PRO A 209 14.34 0.86 -3.38
C PRO A 209 14.04 2.27 -2.88
N GLY A 210 14.48 2.59 -1.67
CA GLY A 210 14.22 3.87 -1.01
C GLY A 210 12.98 3.89 -0.13
N ILE A 211 12.04 2.94 -0.23
CA ILE A 211 10.85 2.85 0.63
C ILE A 211 11.16 2.02 1.87
N ARG A 212 10.69 2.50 3.02
CA ARG A 212 10.72 1.78 4.30
C ARG A 212 9.35 1.85 4.97
N LEU A 213 8.99 0.80 5.67
CA LEU A 213 7.83 0.82 6.56
C LEU A 213 8.12 1.76 7.72
N THR A 214 7.19 2.66 7.99
CA THR A 214 7.33 3.68 9.04
C THR A 214 6.40 3.44 10.22
N ASP A 215 5.22 2.87 9.97
CA ASP A 215 4.23 2.61 11.00
C ASP A 215 3.33 1.42 10.66
N VAL A 216 2.75 0.83 11.71
CA VAL A 216 1.67 -0.14 11.61
C VAL A 216 0.64 0.15 12.69
N GLU A 217 -0.57 0.41 12.26
CA GLU A 217 -1.69 0.73 13.11
C GLU A 217 -2.74 -0.39 13.08
N VAL A 218 -3.17 -0.83 14.25
CA VAL A 218 -4.28 -1.78 14.42
C VAL A 218 -5.56 -0.95 14.62
N THR A 219 -6.51 -1.10 13.71
CA THR A 219 -7.81 -0.41 13.74
C THR A 219 -8.95 -1.40 13.99
N GLU A 220 -10.18 -0.92 14.13
CA GLU A 220 -11.35 -1.80 14.28
C GLU A 220 -11.64 -2.61 13.01
N ASP A 221 -11.29 -2.07 11.83
CA ASP A 221 -11.59 -2.65 10.51
C ASP A 221 -10.47 -3.55 9.98
N GLY A 222 -9.23 -3.41 10.53
CA GLY A 222 -8.07 -4.15 10.03
C GLY A 222 -6.75 -3.58 10.50
N ILE A 223 -5.69 -3.96 9.82
CA ILE A 223 -4.33 -3.49 10.04
C ILE A 223 -3.96 -2.52 8.91
N VAL A 224 -3.49 -1.35 9.29
CA VAL A 224 -3.01 -0.32 8.37
C VAL A 224 -1.50 -0.25 8.48
N VAL A 225 -0.81 -0.45 7.37
CA VAL A 225 0.65 -0.35 7.25
C VAL A 225 0.99 0.90 6.45
N THR A 226 1.87 1.71 6.97
CA THR A 226 2.36 2.93 6.32
C THR A 226 3.84 2.78 5.99
N GLY A 227 4.22 3.19 4.79
CA GLY A 227 5.60 3.26 4.36
C GLY A 227 5.90 4.62 3.75
N SER A 228 7.14 5.04 3.80
CA SER A 228 7.60 6.27 3.14
C SER A 228 9.03 6.12 2.64
N GLY A 229 9.40 6.96 1.68
CA GLY A 229 10.73 6.97 1.11
C GLY A 229 11.10 8.31 0.50
N LYS A 230 12.40 8.47 0.23
CA LYS A 230 12.95 9.59 -0.53
C LYS A 230 13.83 9.03 -1.62
N ASP A 231 13.92 9.78 -2.74
CA ASP A 231 14.70 9.36 -3.91
C ASP A 231 14.36 7.92 -4.33
N VAL A 232 13.03 7.66 -4.44
CA VAL A 232 12.49 6.34 -4.68
C VAL A 232 12.57 6.01 -6.16
N GLU A 233 13.19 4.89 -6.51
CA GLU A 233 13.23 4.39 -7.87
C GLU A 233 11.95 3.58 -8.15
N LEU A 234 11.23 4.01 -9.21
CA LEU A 234 10.00 3.40 -9.68
C LEU A 234 10.29 2.74 -11.04
N GLY A 235 10.30 1.44 -11.07
CA GLY A 235 10.54 0.70 -12.33
C GLY A 235 10.80 -0.76 -12.04
N ASP A 236 10.63 -1.60 -13.06
CA ASP A 236 10.83 -3.05 -12.93
C ASP A 236 12.33 -3.36 -13.04
N GLU A 237 13.00 -3.76 -11.94
CA GLU A 237 14.38 -4.28 -11.98
C GLU A 237 14.53 -5.51 -12.91
N ARG A 238 13.43 -6.11 -13.34
CA ARG A 238 13.43 -7.25 -14.27
C ARG A 238 13.82 -6.87 -15.69
N SER A 239 13.69 -5.60 -16.09
CA SER A 239 14.12 -5.11 -17.41
C SER A 239 15.62 -4.87 -17.52
N ALA A 240 16.35 -4.78 -16.41
CA ALA A 240 17.80 -4.51 -16.40
C ALA A 240 18.69 -5.77 -16.57
N LYS A 241 18.11 -6.98 -16.65
CA LYS A 241 18.83 -8.25 -16.83
C LYS A 241 18.44 -8.97 -18.12
N GLY A 242 18.28 -8.23 -19.19
CA GLY A 242 18.10 -8.73 -20.55
C GLY A 242 19.36 -8.52 -21.40
#